data_fb2309b26754813255827697d05cbf22
#
_entry.id   fb2309b26754813255827697d05cbf22
#
_cell.length_a   1.000
_cell.length_b   1.000
_cell.length_c   1.000
_cell.angle_alpha   90.00
_cell.angle_beta   90.00
_cell.angle_gamma   90.00
#
_symmetry.space_group_name_H-M   'P 1'
#
loop_
_entity.id
_entity.type
_entity.pdbx_description
1 polymer ?
#
loop_
_entity_poly.entity_id
_entity_poly.type
_entity_poly.pdbx_seq_one_letter_code
_entity_poly.pdbx_strand_id
1 'polypeptide(L)'
;MKEFLFDELVEKIRKTEGLTKKNTERLLTKLIQNENTFEIFLADLREVKEKITVCEVCFYYKIENVCPICSDESRNKKVICVVSTALDAKSIENVGKYKGVYAILNGEINITKNITPDKLKIEKLFARLEFDSELILALNATFEGEVTANFIAQEARKLKIKTTRIAKGIPMGGSLDYMDESTLENAILNRKNYEG
;
A
#
# COMPACT_ATOMS: atom_id res chain seq x y z
N MET A 1 18.76 -26.58 26.67
CA MET A 1 18.14 -25.32 27.10
C MET A 1 18.73 -24.07 26.44
N LYS A 2 20.02 -24.01 26.08
CA LYS A 2 20.62 -22.84 25.39
C LYS A 2 20.45 -22.86 23.85
N GLU A 3 20.28 -24.02 23.22
CA GLU A 3 20.05 -24.17 21.77
C GLU A 3 18.72 -23.57 21.29
N PHE A 4 17.69 -23.55 22.14
CA PHE A 4 16.38 -23.01 21.79
C PHE A 4 16.29 -21.47 21.82
N LEU A 5 17.23 -20.77 22.45
CA LEU A 5 17.16 -19.31 22.59
C LEU A 5 17.24 -18.58 21.25
N PHE A 6 18.10 -19.04 20.33
CA PHE A 6 18.22 -18.42 19.01
C PHE A 6 16.91 -18.56 18.21
N ASP A 7 16.35 -19.77 18.16
CA ASP A 7 15.08 -20.03 17.48
C ASP A 7 13.93 -19.22 18.10
N GLU A 8 13.91 -19.09 19.41
CA GLU A 8 12.91 -18.29 20.12
C GLU A 8 12.99 -16.79 19.75
N LEU A 9 14.21 -16.23 19.68
CA LEU A 9 14.45 -14.85 19.27
C LEU A 9 14.13 -14.64 17.77
N VAL A 10 14.49 -15.61 16.92
CA VAL A 10 14.10 -15.61 15.50
C VAL A 10 12.57 -15.52 15.37
N GLU A 11 11.82 -16.36 16.09
CA GLU A 11 10.37 -16.36 16.05
C GLU A 11 9.75 -15.04 16.58
N LYS A 12 10.35 -14.47 17.61
CA LYS A 12 9.91 -13.19 18.15
C LYS A 12 10.06 -12.05 17.14
N ILE A 13 11.24 -11.92 16.53
CA ILE A 13 11.53 -10.89 15.54
C ILE A 13 10.68 -11.10 14.28
N ARG A 14 10.59 -12.34 13.78
CA ARG A 14 9.77 -12.68 12.62
C ARG A 14 8.32 -12.27 12.79
N LYS A 15 7.72 -12.54 13.95
CA LYS A 15 6.32 -12.19 14.24
C LYS A 15 6.11 -10.68 14.29
N THR A 16 7.08 -9.94 14.81
CA THR A 16 6.99 -8.47 14.92
C THR A 16 7.10 -7.80 13.55
N GLU A 17 8.02 -8.28 12.70
CA GLU A 17 8.38 -7.62 11.45
C GLU A 17 7.76 -8.27 10.20
N GLY A 18 7.00 -9.35 10.34
CA GLY A 18 6.40 -10.07 9.22
C GLY A 18 7.43 -10.73 8.28
N LEU A 19 8.64 -10.93 8.75
CA LEU A 19 9.71 -11.55 7.98
C LEU A 19 9.54 -13.08 7.89
N THR A 20 10.09 -13.71 6.84
CA THR A 20 10.17 -15.17 6.78
C THR A 20 11.23 -15.67 7.77
N LYS A 21 11.05 -16.88 8.32
CA LYS A 21 12.01 -17.49 9.26
C LYS A 21 13.43 -17.46 8.68
N LYS A 22 13.59 -17.90 7.44
CA LYS A 22 14.90 -17.93 6.75
C LYS A 22 15.56 -16.56 6.62
N ASN A 23 14.79 -15.52 6.30
CA ASN A 23 15.34 -14.17 6.18
C ASN A 23 15.74 -13.61 7.55
N THR A 24 14.96 -13.91 8.59
CA THR A 24 15.29 -13.52 9.97
C THR A 24 16.56 -14.21 10.46
N GLU A 25 16.70 -15.52 10.26
CA GLU A 25 17.91 -16.28 10.61
C GLU A 25 19.16 -15.71 9.90
N ARG A 26 19.05 -15.44 8.59
CA ARG A 26 20.18 -14.87 7.80
C ARG A 26 20.56 -13.49 8.29
N LEU A 27 19.58 -12.62 8.58
CA LEU A 27 19.84 -11.28 9.12
C LEU A 27 20.55 -11.38 10.47
N LEU A 28 19.99 -12.12 11.42
CA LEU A 28 20.56 -12.24 12.76
C LEU A 28 21.95 -12.88 12.74
N THR A 29 22.16 -13.94 11.95
CA THR A 29 23.48 -14.56 11.80
C THR A 29 24.51 -13.54 11.33
N LYS A 30 24.18 -12.72 10.33
CA LYS A 30 25.08 -11.67 9.82
C LYS A 30 25.39 -10.60 10.86
N LEU A 31 24.38 -10.19 11.63
CA LEU A 31 24.55 -9.18 12.68
C LEU A 31 25.39 -9.70 13.87
N ILE A 32 25.18 -10.97 14.26
CA ILE A 32 25.92 -11.59 15.38
C ILE A 32 27.39 -11.82 15.02
N GLN A 33 27.69 -12.15 13.77
CA GLN A 33 29.05 -12.42 13.31
C GLN A 33 29.95 -11.19 13.23
N ASN A 34 29.38 -10.00 13.19
CA ASN A 34 30.13 -8.77 13.01
C ASN A 34 29.51 -7.62 13.82
N GLU A 35 30.16 -7.28 14.95
CA GLU A 35 29.71 -6.24 15.87
C GLU A 35 29.57 -4.87 15.19
N ASN A 36 30.55 -4.50 14.37
CA ASN A 36 30.48 -3.23 13.62
C ASN A 36 29.25 -3.17 12.69
N THR A 37 28.91 -4.28 12.04
CA THR A 37 27.69 -4.37 11.21
C THR A 37 26.42 -4.22 12.05
N PHE A 38 26.43 -4.75 13.27
CA PHE A 38 25.30 -4.62 14.21
C PHE A 38 25.09 -3.15 14.62
N GLU A 39 26.15 -2.46 15.03
CA GLU A 39 26.07 -1.06 15.45
C GLU A 39 25.67 -0.12 14.30
N ILE A 40 26.21 -0.33 13.09
CA ILE A 40 25.81 0.42 11.89
C ILE A 40 24.32 0.20 11.62
N PHE A 41 23.86 -1.05 11.65
CA PHE A 41 22.45 -1.36 11.37
C PHE A 41 21.52 -0.71 12.40
N LEU A 42 21.88 -0.69 13.67
CA LEU A 42 21.11 0.01 14.71
C LEU A 42 21.11 1.52 14.51
N ALA A 43 22.24 2.10 14.12
CA ALA A 43 22.35 3.53 13.82
C ALA A 43 21.45 3.91 12.64
N ASP A 44 21.49 3.14 11.55
CA ASP A 44 20.66 3.33 10.37
C ASP A 44 19.16 3.26 10.72
N LEU A 45 18.75 2.29 11.55
CA LEU A 45 17.35 2.17 12.00
C LEU A 45 16.93 3.38 12.87
N ARG A 46 17.80 3.88 13.71
CA ARG A 46 17.54 5.10 14.50
C ARG A 46 17.38 6.31 13.60
N GLU A 47 18.27 6.47 12.62
CA GLU A 47 18.19 7.56 11.64
C GLU A 47 16.86 7.51 10.85
N VAL A 48 16.46 6.34 10.39
CA VAL A 48 15.14 6.16 9.75
C VAL A 48 14.02 6.61 10.69
N LYS A 49 14.05 6.21 11.96
CA LYS A 49 13.01 6.57 12.94
C LYS A 49 12.98 8.06 13.25
N GLU A 50 14.12 8.73 13.23
CA GLU A 50 14.25 10.17 13.51
C GLU A 50 13.83 11.02 12.32
N LYS A 51 14.24 10.63 11.09
CA LYS A 51 14.04 11.45 9.89
C LYS A 51 12.76 11.14 9.13
N ILE A 52 12.21 9.92 9.28
CA ILE A 52 11.04 9.48 8.53
C ILE A 52 9.85 9.27 9.46
N THR A 53 8.76 9.96 9.16
CA THR A 53 7.48 9.84 9.87
C THR A 53 6.35 9.60 8.87
N VAL A 54 5.13 9.48 9.35
CA VAL A 54 3.94 9.28 8.52
C VAL A 54 3.17 10.59 8.41
N CYS A 55 2.75 10.95 7.21
CA CYS A 55 1.93 12.12 6.97
C CYS A 55 0.52 11.91 7.55
N GLU A 56 0.02 12.85 8.32
CA GLU A 56 -1.30 12.80 8.97
C GLU A 56 -2.47 12.97 7.97
N VAL A 57 -2.15 13.47 6.75
CA VAL A 57 -3.14 13.73 5.70
C VAL A 57 -3.29 12.55 4.74
N CYS A 58 -2.19 12.12 4.10
CA CYS A 58 -2.23 11.06 3.08
C CYS A 58 -1.70 9.70 3.56
N PHE A 59 -1.08 9.67 4.74
CA PHE A 59 -0.42 8.50 5.34
C PHE A 59 0.78 7.95 4.57
N TYR A 60 1.33 8.77 3.64
CA TYR A 60 2.62 8.51 3.01
C TYR A 60 3.78 8.92 3.93
N TYR A 61 5.00 8.62 3.54
CA TYR A 61 6.20 9.01 4.28
C TYR A 61 6.42 10.52 4.26
N LYS A 62 6.77 11.09 5.41
CA LYS A 62 7.34 12.44 5.56
C LYS A 62 8.84 12.29 5.79
N ILE A 63 9.62 13.04 5.07
CA ILE A 63 11.07 13.12 5.23
C ILE A 63 11.37 14.49 5.83
N GLU A 64 12.04 14.50 6.98
CA GLU A 64 12.34 15.74 7.73
C GLU A 64 11.09 16.63 7.89
N ASN A 65 9.97 16.02 8.26
CA ASN A 65 8.65 16.64 8.44
C ASN A 65 7.96 17.17 7.17
N VAL A 66 8.52 16.96 5.97
CA VAL A 66 7.91 17.35 4.69
C VAL A 66 7.34 16.12 4.00
N CYS A 67 6.05 16.15 3.65
CA CYS A 67 5.44 15.10 2.83
C CYS A 67 5.60 15.46 1.34
N PRO A 68 6.34 14.67 0.55
CA PRO A 68 6.60 14.99 -0.86
C PRO A 68 5.33 14.99 -1.74
N ILE A 69 4.25 14.39 -1.26
CA ILE A 69 2.96 14.36 -1.97
C ILE A 69 2.10 15.56 -1.61
N CYS A 70 1.90 15.82 -0.32
CA CYS A 70 0.96 16.87 0.13
C CYS A 70 1.53 18.28 0.01
N SER A 71 2.85 18.44 0.10
CA SER A 71 3.53 19.73 -0.04
C SER A 71 3.78 20.14 -1.50
N ASP A 72 3.63 19.23 -2.45
CA ASP A 72 3.80 19.53 -3.88
C ASP A 72 2.56 20.28 -4.41
N GLU A 73 2.71 21.56 -4.65
CA GLU A 73 1.65 22.44 -5.15
C GLU A 73 1.27 22.16 -6.62
N SER A 74 2.13 21.48 -7.37
CA SER A 74 1.85 21.10 -8.77
C SER A 74 0.80 20.00 -8.88
N ARG A 75 0.49 19.30 -7.78
CA ARG A 75 -0.46 18.18 -7.75
C ARG A 75 -1.91 18.64 -7.65
N ASN A 76 -2.77 17.95 -8.38
CA ASN A 76 -4.21 18.13 -8.26
C ASN A 76 -4.72 17.46 -6.96
N LYS A 77 -4.98 18.26 -5.94
CA LYS A 77 -5.44 17.78 -4.62
C LYS A 77 -6.87 17.23 -4.61
N LYS A 78 -7.64 17.47 -5.69
CA LYS A 78 -9.01 16.94 -5.84
C LYS A 78 -9.04 15.55 -6.44
N VAL A 79 -7.95 15.09 -7.06
CA VAL A 79 -7.83 13.72 -7.58
C VAL A 79 -7.05 12.88 -6.56
N ILE A 80 -7.74 11.93 -5.95
CA ILE A 80 -7.22 11.15 -4.82
C ILE A 80 -7.14 9.68 -5.21
N CYS A 81 -5.92 9.15 -5.27
CA CYS A 81 -5.68 7.72 -5.49
C CYS A 81 -5.71 6.99 -4.14
N VAL A 82 -6.67 6.09 -3.99
CA VAL A 82 -6.84 5.27 -2.79
C VAL A 82 -6.07 3.98 -2.95
N VAL A 83 -5.15 3.72 -2.04
CA VAL A 83 -4.27 2.55 -2.02
C VAL A 83 -4.26 1.87 -0.66
N SER A 84 -3.89 0.60 -0.61
CA SER A 84 -3.83 -0.17 0.63
C SER A 84 -2.63 0.23 1.50
N THR A 85 -1.46 0.42 0.89
CA THR A 85 -0.19 0.66 1.59
C THR A 85 0.62 1.83 0.99
N ALA A 86 1.59 2.33 1.74
CA ALA A 86 2.54 3.32 1.23
C ALA A 86 3.44 2.77 0.11
N LEU A 87 3.66 1.47 0.08
CA LEU A 87 4.43 0.82 -1.00
C LEU A 87 3.66 0.82 -2.31
N ASP A 88 2.34 0.65 -2.28
CA ASP A 88 1.48 0.75 -3.46
C ASP A 88 1.55 2.17 -4.05
N ALA A 89 1.44 3.19 -3.18
CA ALA A 89 1.61 4.58 -3.58
C ALA A 89 2.99 4.83 -4.20
N LYS A 90 4.06 4.31 -3.58
CA LYS A 90 5.43 4.41 -4.11
C LYS A 90 5.56 3.76 -5.48
N SER A 91 4.92 2.62 -5.71
CA SER A 91 4.92 1.95 -7.01
C SER A 91 4.25 2.79 -8.10
N ILE A 92 3.14 3.46 -7.78
CA ILE A 92 2.48 4.39 -8.71
C ILE A 92 3.33 5.64 -8.95
N GLU A 93 3.96 6.19 -7.92
CA GLU A 93 4.89 7.34 -8.05
C GLU A 93 6.07 7.02 -8.96
N ASN A 94 6.63 5.82 -8.91
CA ASN A 94 7.74 5.40 -9.77
C ASN A 94 7.40 5.42 -11.28
N VAL A 95 6.11 5.35 -11.64
CA VAL A 95 5.66 5.53 -13.03
C VAL A 95 5.78 6.99 -13.48
N GLY A 96 5.74 7.96 -12.56
CA GLY A 96 5.96 9.39 -12.81
C GLY A 96 4.84 10.11 -13.56
N LYS A 97 3.72 9.45 -13.87
CA LYS A 97 2.62 10.02 -14.66
C LYS A 97 1.45 10.50 -13.82
N TYR A 98 1.32 10.04 -12.59
CA TYR A 98 0.23 10.43 -11.71
C TYR A 98 0.52 11.79 -11.05
N LYS A 99 -0.42 12.72 -11.16
CA LYS A 99 -0.30 14.10 -10.65
C LYS A 99 -1.35 14.47 -9.61
N GLY A 100 -2.05 13.48 -9.06
CA GLY A 100 -2.96 13.66 -7.93
C GLY A 100 -2.26 13.40 -6.59
N VAL A 101 -3.06 13.25 -5.54
CA VAL A 101 -2.61 12.91 -4.19
C VAL A 101 -3.10 11.53 -3.78
N TYR A 102 -2.65 11.02 -2.64
CA TYR A 102 -3.01 9.69 -2.18
C TYR A 102 -3.86 9.71 -0.92
N ALA A 103 -4.60 8.63 -0.72
CA ALA A 103 -5.15 8.22 0.55
C ALA A 103 -4.73 6.77 0.81
N ILE A 104 -3.84 6.57 1.77
CA ILE A 104 -3.32 5.27 2.15
C ILE A 104 -4.14 4.75 3.31
N LEU A 105 -4.79 3.60 3.11
CA LEU A 105 -5.74 3.04 4.08
C LEU A 105 -5.07 2.31 5.24
N ASN A 106 -3.79 1.94 5.10
CA ASN A 106 -3.03 1.06 6.01
C ASN A 106 -3.63 -0.36 6.12
N GLY A 107 -4.13 -0.88 5.00
CA GLY A 107 -4.68 -2.23 4.88
C GLY A 107 -5.93 -2.28 4.03
N GLU A 108 -6.57 -3.44 4.06
CA GLU A 108 -7.83 -3.75 3.37
C GLU A 108 -8.80 -4.40 4.36
N ILE A 109 -10.11 -4.26 4.12
CA ILE A 109 -11.15 -4.90 4.94
C ILE A 109 -10.94 -6.42 4.87
N ASN A 110 -10.81 -7.05 6.02
CA ASN A 110 -10.62 -8.50 6.13
C ASN A 110 -11.38 -9.03 7.34
N ILE A 111 -12.52 -9.67 7.08
CA ILE A 111 -13.42 -10.15 8.14
C ILE A 111 -12.75 -11.25 8.94
N THR A 112 -11.99 -12.15 8.31
CA THR A 112 -11.33 -13.26 8.99
C THR A 112 -10.24 -12.80 9.96
N LYS A 113 -9.58 -11.67 9.66
CA LYS A 113 -8.59 -11.01 10.53
C LYS A 113 -9.20 -9.93 11.42
N ASN A 114 -10.54 -9.80 11.41
CA ASN A 114 -11.25 -8.75 12.15
C ASN A 114 -10.74 -7.33 11.82
N ILE A 115 -10.40 -7.08 10.53
CA ILE A 115 -10.06 -5.74 10.03
C ILE A 115 -11.32 -5.14 9.41
N THR A 116 -11.97 -4.32 10.18
CA THR A 116 -13.22 -3.61 9.84
C THR A 116 -12.92 -2.21 9.29
N PRO A 117 -13.85 -1.53 8.59
CA PRO A 117 -13.63 -0.20 8.02
C PRO A 117 -13.13 0.86 9.02
N ASP A 118 -13.55 0.78 10.28
CA ASP A 118 -13.16 1.68 11.37
C ASP A 118 -11.68 1.53 11.79
N LYS A 119 -11.08 0.37 11.53
CA LYS A 119 -9.65 0.12 11.77
C LYS A 119 -8.75 0.65 10.65
N LEU A 120 -9.33 1.03 9.54
CA LEU A 120 -8.63 1.59 8.38
C LEU A 120 -8.75 3.13 8.34
N LYS A 121 -7.94 3.78 7.52
CA LYS A 121 -7.98 5.25 7.38
C LYS A 121 -9.09 5.74 6.45
N ILE A 122 -10.20 5.00 6.36
CA ILE A 122 -11.34 5.30 5.47
C ILE A 122 -12.07 6.58 5.95
N GLU A 123 -12.30 6.74 7.23
CA GLU A 123 -12.89 7.96 7.78
C GLU A 123 -12.07 9.21 7.42
N LYS A 124 -10.73 9.12 7.54
CA LYS A 124 -9.81 10.20 7.17
C LYS A 124 -9.83 10.51 5.68
N LEU A 125 -10.04 9.51 4.82
CA LEU A 125 -10.26 9.71 3.39
C LEU A 125 -11.52 10.57 3.17
N PHE A 126 -12.66 10.17 3.73
CA PHE A 126 -13.93 10.86 3.52
C PHE A 126 -13.95 12.27 4.11
N ALA A 127 -13.31 12.50 5.24
CA ALA A 127 -13.21 13.80 5.90
C ALA A 127 -12.50 14.89 5.06
N ARG A 128 -11.74 14.50 4.02
CA ARG A 128 -10.99 15.43 3.15
C ARG A 128 -11.57 15.59 1.75
N LEU A 129 -12.70 14.93 1.46
CA LEU A 129 -13.35 15.03 0.14
C LEU A 129 -14.09 16.35 0.01
N GLU A 130 -13.94 16.97 -1.16
CA GLU A 130 -14.72 18.12 -1.59
C GLU A 130 -15.75 17.68 -2.64
N PHE A 131 -16.74 18.50 -2.92
CA PHE A 131 -17.84 18.16 -3.85
C PHE A 131 -17.37 17.73 -5.25
N ASP A 132 -16.27 18.29 -5.74
CA ASP A 132 -15.67 18.02 -7.06
C ASP A 132 -14.44 17.10 -6.98
N SER A 133 -14.26 16.39 -5.87
CA SER A 133 -13.22 15.38 -5.74
C SER A 133 -13.47 14.18 -6.65
N GLU A 134 -12.39 13.57 -7.11
CA GLU A 134 -12.39 12.29 -7.82
C GLU A 134 -11.59 11.25 -7.03
N LEU A 135 -12.18 10.08 -6.80
CA LEU A 135 -11.51 8.93 -6.23
C LEU A 135 -11.07 7.97 -7.33
N ILE A 136 -9.80 7.58 -7.30
CA ILE A 136 -9.25 6.49 -8.12
C ILE A 136 -8.96 5.34 -7.17
N LEU A 137 -9.73 4.26 -7.23
CA LEU A 137 -9.52 3.09 -6.39
C LEU A 137 -8.41 2.22 -6.97
N ALA A 138 -7.23 2.26 -6.37
CA ALA A 138 -6.03 1.50 -6.76
C ALA A 138 -5.68 0.45 -5.70
N LEU A 139 -6.69 -0.32 -5.27
CA LEU A 139 -6.56 -1.42 -4.32
C LEU A 139 -6.19 -2.71 -5.05
N ASN A 140 -5.67 -3.70 -4.33
CA ASN A 140 -5.27 -4.98 -4.90
C ASN A 140 -6.44 -5.71 -5.58
N ALA A 141 -6.15 -6.54 -6.56
CA ALA A 141 -7.14 -7.41 -7.21
C ALA A 141 -7.35 -8.71 -6.40
N THR A 142 -7.39 -8.60 -5.07
CA THR A 142 -7.70 -9.66 -4.12
C THR A 142 -9.15 -9.54 -3.66
N PHE A 143 -9.68 -10.58 -3.02
CA PHE A 143 -11.01 -10.53 -2.44
C PHE A 143 -11.17 -9.36 -1.45
N GLU A 144 -10.20 -9.17 -0.57
CA GLU A 144 -10.17 -8.08 0.42
C GLU A 144 -10.09 -6.69 -0.25
N GLY A 145 -9.28 -6.57 -1.31
CA GLY A 145 -9.18 -5.34 -2.09
C GLY A 145 -10.50 -4.99 -2.78
N GLU A 146 -11.21 -5.98 -3.33
CA GLU A 146 -12.52 -5.77 -3.95
C GLU A 146 -13.61 -5.41 -2.93
N VAL A 147 -13.63 -6.09 -1.77
CA VAL A 147 -14.56 -5.74 -0.68
C VAL A 147 -14.32 -4.29 -0.23
N THR A 148 -13.06 -3.91 -0.07
CA THR A 148 -12.69 -2.55 0.33
C THR A 148 -13.06 -1.52 -0.73
N ALA A 149 -12.78 -1.81 -2.00
CA ALA A 149 -13.14 -0.95 -3.12
C ALA A 149 -14.66 -0.74 -3.22
N ASN A 150 -15.43 -1.81 -3.13
CA ASN A 150 -16.89 -1.75 -3.15
C ASN A 150 -17.45 -0.95 -1.97
N PHE A 151 -16.93 -1.14 -0.77
CA PHE A 151 -17.33 -0.36 0.40
C PHE A 151 -17.10 1.14 0.17
N ILE A 152 -15.90 1.54 -0.24
CA ILE A 152 -15.57 2.94 -0.51
C ILE A 152 -16.43 3.51 -1.64
N ALA A 153 -16.62 2.76 -2.72
CA ALA A 153 -17.45 3.20 -3.84
C ALA A 153 -18.92 3.42 -3.44
N GLN A 154 -19.48 2.58 -2.56
CA GLN A 154 -20.84 2.76 -2.03
C GLN A 154 -20.95 4.02 -1.18
N GLU A 155 -20.00 4.27 -0.27
CA GLU A 155 -20.00 5.48 0.55
C GLU A 155 -19.78 6.75 -0.31
N ALA A 156 -18.84 6.72 -1.27
CA ALA A 156 -18.60 7.81 -2.19
C ALA A 156 -19.85 8.16 -3.05
N ARG A 157 -20.62 7.14 -3.47
CA ARG A 157 -21.86 7.32 -4.22
C ARG A 157 -22.91 8.10 -3.41
N LYS A 158 -23.04 7.86 -2.11
CA LYS A 158 -23.95 8.62 -1.23
C LYS A 158 -23.60 10.10 -1.22
N LEU A 159 -22.32 10.42 -1.33
CA LEU A 159 -21.81 11.79 -1.39
C LEU A 159 -21.72 12.35 -2.81
N LYS A 160 -22.14 11.59 -3.83
CA LYS A 160 -22.05 11.93 -5.26
C LYS A 160 -20.62 12.23 -5.75
N ILE A 161 -19.63 11.61 -5.13
CA ILE A 161 -18.22 11.73 -5.50
C ILE A 161 -17.93 10.81 -6.70
N LYS A 162 -17.29 11.38 -7.73
CA LYS A 162 -16.82 10.61 -8.89
C LYS A 162 -15.81 9.56 -8.45
N THR A 163 -16.08 8.30 -8.76
CA THR A 163 -15.23 7.18 -8.35
C THR A 163 -14.91 6.31 -9.55
N THR A 164 -13.64 6.04 -9.75
CA THR A 164 -13.10 5.17 -10.81
C THR A 164 -12.26 4.06 -10.18
N ARG A 165 -12.01 2.98 -10.93
CA ARG A 165 -11.16 1.85 -10.53
C ARG A 165 -10.01 1.74 -11.52
N ILE A 166 -8.78 1.48 -11.05
CA ILE A 166 -7.69 1.16 -11.97
C ILE A 166 -8.07 -0.04 -12.84
N ALA A 167 -7.64 -0.03 -14.10
CA ALA A 167 -7.94 -1.09 -15.05
C ALA A 167 -7.42 -2.44 -14.55
N LYS A 168 -8.23 -3.47 -14.72
CA LYS A 168 -7.88 -4.87 -14.51
C LYS A 168 -7.82 -5.54 -15.88
N GLY A 169 -6.82 -6.38 -16.08
CA GLY A 169 -6.69 -7.08 -17.36
C GLY A 169 -5.38 -7.84 -17.45
N ILE A 170 -5.06 -8.26 -18.66
CA ILE A 170 -3.88 -9.07 -18.97
C ILE A 170 -2.64 -8.18 -18.83
N PRO A 171 -1.64 -8.58 -18.03
CA PRO A 171 -0.40 -7.83 -17.90
C PRO A 171 0.41 -7.86 -19.20
N MET A 172 1.19 -6.80 -19.45
CA MET A 172 2.12 -6.76 -20.59
C MET A 172 3.09 -7.96 -20.55
N GLY A 173 3.20 -8.66 -21.67
CA GLY A 173 4.00 -9.89 -21.77
C GLY A 173 3.30 -11.15 -21.27
N GLY A 174 2.06 -11.04 -20.80
CA GLY A 174 1.25 -12.21 -20.43
C GLY A 174 0.68 -12.93 -21.66
N SER A 175 0.67 -14.25 -21.64
CA SER A 175 0.04 -15.09 -22.66
C SER A 175 -1.37 -15.47 -22.23
N LEU A 176 -2.35 -15.45 -23.15
CA LEU A 176 -3.76 -15.67 -22.87
C LEU A 176 -4.05 -17.03 -22.25
N ASP A 177 -3.32 -18.07 -22.68
CA ASP A 177 -3.48 -19.46 -22.24
C ASP A 177 -3.02 -19.72 -20.79
N TYR A 178 -2.29 -18.77 -20.19
CA TYR A 178 -1.88 -18.82 -18.78
C TYR A 178 -2.72 -17.93 -17.85
N MET A 179 -3.72 -17.23 -18.38
CA MET A 179 -4.59 -16.36 -17.58
C MET A 179 -5.76 -17.15 -17.00
N ASP A 180 -6.11 -16.83 -15.76
CA ASP A 180 -7.32 -17.34 -15.13
C ASP A 180 -8.60 -16.76 -15.76
N GLU A 181 -9.72 -17.46 -15.60
CA GLU A 181 -11.00 -17.09 -16.20
C GLU A 181 -11.45 -15.68 -15.80
N SER A 182 -11.24 -15.29 -14.53
CA SER A 182 -11.64 -13.98 -14.02
C SER A 182 -10.83 -12.84 -14.63
N THR A 183 -9.54 -13.06 -14.88
CA THR A 183 -8.67 -12.11 -15.57
C THR A 183 -9.09 -11.93 -17.02
N LEU A 184 -9.41 -13.02 -17.73
CA LEU A 184 -9.89 -12.97 -19.11
C LEU A 184 -11.26 -12.29 -19.21
N GLU A 185 -12.20 -12.61 -18.32
CA GLU A 185 -13.50 -11.97 -18.25
C GLU A 185 -13.37 -10.45 -18.07
N ASN A 186 -12.59 -10.01 -17.07
CA ASN A 186 -12.35 -8.59 -16.83
C ASN A 186 -11.69 -7.89 -18.03
N ALA A 187 -10.73 -8.54 -18.69
CA ALA A 187 -10.08 -7.99 -19.88
C ALA A 187 -11.07 -7.78 -21.03
N ILE A 188 -11.97 -8.74 -21.26
CA ILE A 188 -13.00 -8.67 -22.31
C ILE A 188 -14.05 -7.60 -21.98
N LEU A 189 -14.53 -7.55 -20.74
CA LEU A 189 -15.55 -6.58 -20.32
C LEU A 189 -15.02 -5.13 -20.35
N ASN A 190 -13.74 -4.93 -20.00
CA ASN A 190 -13.10 -3.61 -19.94
C ASN A 190 -12.28 -3.30 -21.20
N ARG A 191 -12.48 -4.01 -22.32
CA ARG A 191 -11.77 -3.76 -23.57
C ARG A 191 -12.01 -2.34 -24.07
N LYS A 192 -10.99 -1.74 -24.63
CA LYS A 192 -11.04 -0.41 -25.28
C LYS A 192 -11.03 -0.54 -26.78
N ASN A 193 -11.47 0.50 -27.47
CA ASN A 193 -11.27 0.62 -28.91
C ASN A 193 -9.77 0.59 -29.21
N TYR A 194 -9.39 -0.14 -30.23
CA TYR A 194 -8.01 -0.16 -30.70
C TYR A 194 -7.84 1.02 -31.67
N GLU A 195 -7.19 2.07 -31.16
CA GLU A 195 -6.73 3.19 -31.95
C GLU A 195 -5.23 2.95 -32.17
N GLY A 196 -4.87 2.56 -33.39
CA GLY A 196 -3.49 2.27 -33.81
C GLY A 196 -2.61 3.49 -33.95
#